data_b5e54c19ce07808a837eb0bce0c7eaf2
#
_entry.id   b5e54c19ce07808a837eb0bce0c7eaf2
#
_cell.length_a   1.000
_cell.length_b   1.000
_cell.length_c   1.000
_cell.angle_alpha   90.00
_cell.angle_beta   90.00
_cell.angle_gamma   90.00
#
_symmetry.space_group_name_H-M   'P 1'
#
loop_
_entity.id
_entity.type
_entity.pdbx_description
1 polymer ?
#
loop_
_entity_poly.entity_id
_entity_poly.type
_entity_poly.pdbx_seq_one_letter_code
_entity_poly.pdbx_strand_id
1 'polypeptide(L)'
;MLVTLLGTGDTTGTPTPGCDCDTCREAIERGVERTRFSVHVHNERSGESLLVDCSPDFRYQFLHNDVGLPDAAVITHIHFDHLDGLGNAYRLLDGLQVYAA
;
A
#
# COMPACT_ATOMS: atom_id res chain seq x y z
N MET A 1 5.10 -14.87 11.46
CA MET A 1 5.06 -13.90 10.35
C MET A 1 3.70 -13.23 10.32
N LEU A 2 3.67 -11.90 10.27
CA LEU A 2 2.44 -11.13 10.22
C LEU A 2 2.27 -10.53 8.83
N VAL A 3 1.10 -10.73 8.25
CA VAL A 3 0.75 -10.17 6.93
C VAL A 3 -0.37 -9.17 7.15
N THR A 4 -0.14 -7.93 6.75
CA THR A 4 -1.14 -6.86 6.83
C THR A 4 -1.49 -6.38 5.42
N LEU A 5 -2.76 -6.44 5.09
CA LEU A 5 -3.26 -5.90 3.83
C LEU A 5 -3.44 -4.39 4.00
N LEU A 6 -2.51 -3.61 3.48
CA LEU A 6 -2.55 -2.16 3.60
C LEU A 6 -3.59 -1.54 2.67
N GLY A 7 -3.80 -2.14 1.53
CA GLY A 7 -4.80 -1.73 0.58
C GLY A 7 -5.22 -2.88 -0.32
N THR A 8 -6.51 -2.92 -0.66
CA THR A 8 -7.09 -3.98 -1.48
C THR A 8 -7.81 -3.42 -2.71
N GLY A 9 -7.70 -2.12 -2.96
CA GLY A 9 -8.31 -1.48 -4.11
C GLY A 9 -7.50 -1.67 -5.38
N ASP A 10 -8.15 -1.39 -6.48
CA ASP A 10 -7.50 -1.40 -7.79
C ASP A 10 -6.84 -0.05 -8.10
N THR A 11 -6.48 0.16 -9.36
CA THR A 11 -5.75 1.36 -9.83
C THR A 11 -6.33 2.68 -9.33
N THR A 12 -7.65 2.79 -9.28
CA THR A 12 -8.34 4.04 -8.90
C THR A 12 -8.82 4.07 -7.45
N GLY A 13 -8.74 2.94 -6.77
CA GLY A 13 -9.24 2.82 -5.40
C GLY A 13 -10.75 2.74 -5.32
N THR A 14 -11.28 2.58 -4.11
CA THR A 14 -12.73 2.57 -3.85
C THR A 14 -13.01 3.44 -2.62
N PRO A 15 -13.91 4.43 -2.66
CA PRO A 15 -14.69 4.84 -3.83
C PRO A 15 -13.83 5.50 -4.91
N THR A 16 -14.22 5.29 -6.15
CA THR A 16 -13.53 5.87 -7.30
C THR A 16 -14.13 7.24 -7.61
N PRO A 17 -13.31 8.28 -7.80
CA PRO A 17 -13.80 9.60 -8.16
C PRO A 17 -14.66 9.55 -9.42
N GLY A 18 -15.86 10.11 -9.33
CA GLY A 18 -16.80 10.14 -10.44
C GLY A 18 -17.59 8.86 -10.67
N CYS A 19 -17.33 7.83 -9.88
CA CYS A 19 -18.07 6.56 -10.00
C CYS A 19 -19.37 6.60 -9.22
N ASP A 20 -20.46 6.20 -9.85
CA ASP A 20 -21.80 6.20 -9.28
C ASP A 20 -22.37 4.78 -9.11
N CYS A 21 -21.50 3.78 -9.08
CA CYS A 21 -21.93 2.40 -8.87
C CYS A 21 -22.32 2.14 -7.41
N ASP A 22 -23.02 1.04 -7.18
CA ASP A 22 -23.51 0.70 -5.83
C ASP A 22 -22.37 0.52 -4.83
N THR A 23 -21.27 -0.09 -5.24
CA THR A 23 -20.12 -0.30 -4.37
C THR A 23 -19.49 1.01 -3.93
N CYS A 24 -19.29 1.94 -4.86
CA CYS A 24 -18.69 3.24 -4.54
C CYS A 24 -19.63 4.09 -3.69
N ARG A 25 -20.94 4.07 -3.98
CA ARG A 25 -21.93 4.77 -3.16
C ARG A 25 -21.95 4.23 -1.74
N GLU A 26 -21.97 2.92 -1.59
CA GLU A 26 -21.97 2.29 -0.27
C GLU A 26 -20.70 2.65 0.50
N ALA A 27 -19.55 2.65 -0.17
CA ALA A 27 -18.29 3.02 0.44
C ALA A 27 -18.32 4.46 0.98
N ILE A 28 -18.88 5.39 0.19
CA ILE A 28 -19.02 6.78 0.62
C ILE A 28 -19.97 6.89 1.82
N GLU A 29 -21.11 6.22 1.77
CA GLU A 29 -22.11 6.24 2.86
C GLU A 29 -21.54 5.69 4.16
N ARG A 30 -20.74 4.64 4.09
CA ARG A 30 -20.12 4.01 5.27
C ARG A 30 -18.84 4.69 5.71
N GLY A 31 -18.30 5.61 4.92
CA GLY A 31 -17.01 6.22 5.19
C GLY A 31 -15.85 5.23 5.12
N VAL A 32 -15.94 4.25 4.22
CA VAL A 32 -14.95 3.20 4.05
C VAL A 32 -14.21 3.41 2.74
N GLU A 33 -12.89 3.21 2.76
CA GLU A 33 -12.05 3.30 1.57
C GLU A 33 -11.28 2.02 1.35
N ARG A 34 -11.08 1.66 0.08
CA ARG A 34 -10.08 0.66 -0.31
C ARG A 34 -8.98 1.41 -1.04
N THR A 35 -7.87 1.61 -0.36
CA THR A 35 -6.67 2.21 -0.96
C THR A 35 -6.07 1.24 -1.96
N ARG A 36 -5.16 1.73 -2.82
CA ARG A 36 -4.53 0.90 -3.84
C ARG A 36 -3.74 -0.22 -3.22
N PHE A 37 -3.57 -1.30 -3.97
CA PHE A 37 -2.99 -2.56 -3.46
C PHE A 37 -1.62 -2.36 -2.83
N SER A 38 -1.44 -2.87 -1.63
CA SER A 38 -0.14 -2.98 -0.97
C SER A 38 -0.25 -3.96 0.19
N VAL A 39 0.81 -4.72 0.43
CA VAL A 39 0.85 -5.71 1.51
C VAL A 39 2.14 -5.53 2.30
N HIS A 40 2.02 -5.55 3.61
CA HIS A 40 3.15 -5.50 4.54
C HIS A 40 3.35 -6.87 5.17
N VAL A 41 4.57 -7.37 5.13
CA VAL A 41 4.92 -8.66 5.72
C VAL A 41 6.01 -8.41 6.76
N HIS A 42 5.75 -8.82 7.99
CA HIS A 42 6.68 -8.65 9.09
C HIS A 42 7.17 -10.01 9.59
N ASN A 43 8.47 -10.19 9.67
CA ASN A 43 9.09 -11.37 10.26
C ASN A 43 9.41 -11.08 11.73
N GLU A 44 8.65 -11.68 12.62
CA GLU A 44 8.78 -11.45 14.06
C GLU A 44 10.12 -11.93 14.62
N ARG A 45 10.73 -12.93 13.99
CA ARG A 45 12.02 -13.49 14.44
C ARG A 45 13.19 -12.55 14.15
N SER A 46 13.24 -12.00 12.95
CA SER A 46 14.34 -11.11 12.55
C SER A 46 14.03 -9.65 12.82
N GLY A 47 12.77 -9.30 13.00
CA GLY A 47 12.33 -7.91 13.09
C GLY A 47 12.27 -7.20 11.76
N GLU A 48 12.55 -7.89 10.66
CA GLU A 48 12.55 -7.30 9.32
C GLU A 48 11.17 -7.28 8.69
N SER A 49 10.92 -6.28 7.85
CA SER A 49 9.65 -6.10 7.16
C SER A 49 9.85 -5.92 5.67
N LEU A 50 8.89 -6.46 4.91
CA LEU A 50 8.87 -6.39 3.47
C LEU A 50 7.56 -5.73 3.02
N LEU A 51 7.67 -4.79 2.09
CA LEU A 51 6.51 -4.19 1.44
C LEU A 51 6.35 -4.81 0.05
N VAL A 52 5.16 -5.32 -0.24
CA VAL A 52 4.83 -5.81 -1.58
C VAL A 52 4.01 -4.71 -2.25
N ASP A 53 4.55 -4.14 -3.29
CA ASP A 53 4.06 -2.97 -4.01
C ASP A 53 3.95 -1.71 -3.13
N CYS A 54 4.47 -0.62 -3.65
CA CYS A 54 4.50 0.66 -2.97
C CYS A 54 3.51 1.59 -3.67
N SER A 55 2.31 1.67 -3.11
CA SER A 55 1.20 2.38 -3.74
C SER A 55 1.29 3.89 -3.57
N PRO A 56 0.55 4.67 -4.37
CA PRO A 56 0.43 6.11 -4.15
C PRO A 56 -0.14 6.48 -2.79
N ASP A 57 -0.80 5.53 -2.11
CA ASP A 57 -1.38 5.75 -0.78
C ASP A 57 -0.42 5.37 0.35
N PHE A 58 0.87 5.22 0.07
CA PHE A 58 1.89 4.82 1.03
C PHE A 58 1.78 5.60 2.35
N ARG A 59 1.75 6.91 2.28
CA ARG A 59 1.67 7.75 3.47
C ARG A 59 0.42 7.44 4.30
N TYR A 60 -0.74 7.43 3.65
CA TYR A 60 -2.01 7.12 4.31
C TYR A 60 -1.98 5.72 4.93
N GLN A 61 -1.51 4.75 4.17
CA GLN A 61 -1.48 3.35 4.62
C GLN A 61 -0.61 3.16 5.86
N PHE A 62 0.55 3.79 5.90
CA PHE A 62 1.46 3.65 7.04
C PHE A 62 1.04 4.50 8.25
N LEU A 63 0.25 5.54 8.05
CA LEU A 63 -0.30 6.31 9.15
C LEU A 63 -1.52 5.65 9.80
N HIS A 64 -2.28 4.87 9.02
CA HIS A 64 -3.55 4.29 9.47
C HIS A 64 -3.46 2.80 9.80
N ASN A 65 -2.29 2.21 9.70
CA ASN A 65 -2.05 0.82 10.08
C ASN A 65 -0.91 0.77 11.09
N ASP A 66 -1.02 -0.14 12.03
CA ASP A 66 0.01 -0.31 13.07
C ASP A 66 1.12 -1.23 12.56
N VAL A 67 1.89 -0.72 11.60
CA VAL A 67 3.02 -1.43 11.00
C VAL A 67 4.24 -0.52 10.96
N GLY A 68 5.42 -1.10 11.10
CA GLY A 68 6.67 -0.36 10.99
C GLY A 68 7.05 -0.10 9.53
N LEU A 69 7.96 0.85 9.33
CA LEU A 69 8.50 1.12 7.99
C LEU A 69 9.25 -0.11 7.47
N PRO A 70 9.14 -0.39 6.16
CA PRO A 70 9.73 -1.60 5.60
C PRO A 70 11.25 -1.48 5.41
N ASP A 71 11.93 -2.61 5.47
CA ASP A 71 13.37 -2.71 5.18
C ASP A 71 13.62 -2.95 3.69
N ALA A 72 12.66 -3.58 3.02
CA ALA A 72 12.75 -3.89 1.60
C ALA A 72 11.38 -3.78 0.95
N ALA A 73 11.36 -3.60 -0.36
CA ALA A 73 10.15 -3.58 -1.15
C ALA A 73 10.28 -4.47 -2.37
N VAL A 74 9.22 -5.18 -2.71
CA VAL A 74 9.11 -5.97 -3.94
C VAL A 74 8.05 -5.33 -4.81
N ILE A 75 8.40 -4.99 -6.05
CA ILE A 75 7.47 -4.43 -7.01
C ILE A 75 7.05 -5.54 -7.97
N THR A 76 5.77 -5.88 -7.97
CA THR A 76 5.24 -6.98 -8.76
C THR A 76 5.21 -6.64 -10.25
N HIS A 77 4.86 -5.41 -10.58
CA HIS A 77 4.85 -4.92 -11.96
C HIS A 77 4.86 -3.39 -11.97
N ILE A 78 5.05 -2.79 -13.14
CA ILE A 78 5.35 -1.36 -13.27
C ILE A 78 4.15 -0.45 -13.46
N HIS A 79 2.93 -0.90 -13.19
CA HIS A 79 1.78 0.00 -13.18
C HIS A 79 1.93 1.03 -12.06
N PHE A 80 1.49 2.27 -12.31
CA PHE A 80 1.76 3.38 -11.39
C PHE A 80 1.23 3.12 -9.98
N ASP A 81 0.09 2.47 -9.85
CA ASP A 81 -0.53 2.19 -8.55
C ASP A 81 0.27 1.20 -7.71
N HIS A 82 1.26 0.53 -8.30
CA HIS A 82 2.12 -0.43 -7.59
C HIS A 82 3.52 0.12 -7.29
N LEU A 83 3.90 1.26 -7.85
CA LEU A 83 5.26 1.79 -7.64
C LEU A 83 5.35 3.29 -7.34
N ASP A 84 4.30 4.07 -7.55
CA ASP A 84 4.37 5.52 -7.39
C ASP A 84 4.64 5.96 -5.95
N GLY A 85 4.35 5.14 -4.98
CA GLY A 85 4.67 5.42 -3.59
C GLY A 85 6.16 5.40 -3.28
N LEU A 86 6.99 4.89 -4.18
CA LEU A 86 8.44 4.87 -3.99
C LEU A 86 9.03 6.27 -3.80
N GLY A 87 8.41 7.28 -4.39
CA GLY A 87 8.83 8.66 -4.18
C GLY A 87 8.72 9.11 -2.73
N ASN A 88 7.68 8.68 -2.02
CA ASN A 88 7.53 8.91 -0.58
C ASN A 88 8.47 8.03 0.23
N ALA A 89 8.49 6.74 -0.07
CA ALA A 89 9.30 5.76 0.64
C ALA A 89 10.79 6.11 0.56
N TYR A 90 11.25 6.50 -0.61
CA TYR A 90 12.63 6.88 -0.85
C TYR A 90 13.10 8.01 0.08
N ARG A 91 12.23 8.99 0.35
CA ARG A 91 12.57 10.11 1.23
C ARG A 91 12.57 9.75 2.71
N LEU A 92 11.79 8.75 3.09
CA LEU A 92 11.65 8.32 4.47
C LEU A 92 12.60 7.21 4.86
N LEU A 93 13.05 6.44 3.89
CA LEU A 93 13.79 5.20 4.13
C LEU A 93 15.17 5.28 3.48
N ASP A 94 16.19 5.45 4.33
CA ASP A 94 17.55 5.40 3.88
C ASP A 94 17.97 3.94 3.66
N GLY A 95 18.47 3.64 2.47
CA GLY A 95 18.96 2.30 2.16
C GLY A 95 17.87 1.26 1.88
N LEU A 96 16.67 1.69 1.49
CA LEU A 96 15.62 0.76 1.12
C LEU A 96 16.06 -0.11 -0.06
N GLN A 97 15.99 -1.43 0.11
CA GLN A 97 16.25 -2.38 -0.97
C GLN A 97 14.99 -2.58 -1.77
N VAL A 98 15.05 -2.37 -3.08
CA VAL A 98 13.90 -2.54 -3.98
C VAL A 98 14.19 -3.67 -4.96
N TYR A 99 13.31 -4.66 -4.98
CA TYR A 99 13.38 -5.79 -5.89
C TYR A 99 12.24 -5.67 -6.90
N ALA A 100 12.54 -5.68 -8.18
CA ALA A 100 11.54 -5.57 -9.24
C ALA A 100 11.74 -6.69 -10.27
N ALA A 101 10.64 -7.11 -10.87
CA ALA A 101 10.69 -8.12 -11.93
C ALA A 101 11.24 -7.54 -13.23
#